data_edac5fdad823f94858d161b6110eaade
#
_entry.id   edac5fdad823f94858d161b6110eaade
#
_cell.length_a   1.000
_cell.length_b   1.000
_cell.length_c   1.000
_cell.angle_alpha   90.00
_cell.angle_beta   90.00
_cell.angle_gamma   90.00
#
_symmetry.space_group_name_H-M   'P 1'
#
loop_
_entity.id
_entity.type
_entity.pdbx_description
1 polymer ?
#
loop_
_entity_poly.entity_id
_entity_poly.type
_entity_poly.pdbx_seq_one_letter_code
_entity_poly.pdbx_strand_id
1 'polypeptide(L)'
;MTARRNLSCQPLSDMVSEGGGLKGAGFRHMQEQPAGREQSSYQPSPNVVSYLGRLEYLRNDVPVNDDAGLPNKVPRRLSDTDLEILKAQRVDELPPRPVRDSLMDAFWTRCYPWTPVVERSWVNERGPKQVSLLLQHAMLLAGSRVSATLPDYQPEQFYKKARVLFWTNAEEDPIIITAATLLLHWWNPDGPERVSLDTSGFWLRICTGLAYQVGLHREPTGRADAGLRRRIWWSLVVRDCLINAGHGRPRALDLKLADVSPISIVDFEGAVAPANLFSSYVGISCILGESICCHQTAEC
;
A
#
# COMPACT_ATOMS: atom_id res chain seq x y z
N MET A 1 24.65 45.30 -3.57
CA MET A 1 25.44 44.78 -2.45
C MET A 1 24.48 44.28 -1.40
N THR A 2 24.15 42.99 -1.43
CA THR A 2 23.29 42.36 -0.43
C THR A 2 23.88 40.98 -0.12
N ALA A 3 24.27 40.83 1.13
CA ALA A 3 25.03 39.66 1.63
C ALA A 3 24.17 38.38 1.65
N ARG A 4 24.65 37.34 1.01
CA ARG A 4 24.12 35.98 1.14
C ARG A 4 24.56 35.41 2.48
N ARG A 5 23.62 35.08 3.36
CA ARG A 5 23.89 34.27 4.55
C ARG A 5 23.81 32.79 4.14
N ASN A 6 24.95 32.11 4.23
CA ASN A 6 25.04 30.65 4.18
C ASN A 6 24.47 30.09 5.49
N LEU A 7 23.35 29.37 5.40
CA LEU A 7 22.86 28.53 6.47
C LEU A 7 23.34 27.11 6.19
N SER A 8 24.38 26.70 6.91
CA SER A 8 24.85 25.32 6.96
C SER A 8 23.90 24.50 7.85
N CYS A 9 23.36 23.43 7.32
CA CYS A 9 22.65 22.42 8.11
C CYS A 9 23.66 21.70 9.04
N GLN A 10 23.54 21.94 10.35
CA GLN A 10 24.23 21.14 11.37
C GLN A 10 23.27 20.10 11.93
N PRO A 11 23.76 18.88 12.27
CA PRO A 11 22.93 17.84 12.86
C PRO A 11 22.59 18.13 14.33
N LEU A 12 21.40 17.74 14.73
CA LEU A 12 20.74 18.00 16.02
C LEU A 12 21.28 17.14 17.18
N SER A 13 22.62 16.96 17.30
CA SER A 13 23.22 16.17 18.38
C SER A 13 23.78 16.97 19.58
N ASP A 14 23.83 18.31 19.53
CA ASP A 14 24.57 19.10 20.51
C ASP A 14 23.74 20.18 21.23
N MET A 15 22.59 19.81 21.78
CA MET A 15 21.85 20.69 22.72
C MET A 15 21.35 19.94 23.96
N VAL A 16 22.28 19.38 24.76
CA VAL A 16 22.01 19.11 26.18
C VAL A 16 23.34 19.27 26.96
N SER A 17 23.64 20.46 27.44
CA SER A 17 24.38 20.65 28.68
C SER A 17 24.35 22.12 29.10
N GLU A 18 24.15 22.32 30.40
CA GLU A 18 24.14 23.53 31.24
C GLU A 18 22.72 24.04 31.52
N GLY A 19 22.25 24.06 32.76
CA GLY A 19 22.79 24.01 34.10
C GLY A 19 21.76 24.65 34.99
N GLY A 20 21.56 24.18 36.18
CA GLY A 20 20.68 24.89 37.13
C GLY A 20 20.15 23.96 38.22
N GLY A 21 20.91 23.82 39.29
CA GLY A 21 20.55 23.01 40.45
C GLY A 21 19.38 23.58 41.27
N LEU A 22 18.55 22.71 41.77
CA LEU A 22 17.71 22.93 42.94
C LEU A 22 17.81 21.70 43.86
N LYS A 23 18.17 21.97 45.10
CA LYS A 23 18.37 21.02 46.18
C LYS A 23 17.06 20.48 46.74
N GLY A 24 17.01 19.19 46.99
CA GLY A 24 16.50 18.65 48.28
C GLY A 24 15.08 18.14 48.29
N ALA A 25 14.92 16.81 48.23
CA ALA A 25 14.09 16.05 49.18
C ALA A 25 14.40 14.56 49.00
N GLY A 26 14.82 13.91 50.06
CA GLY A 26 15.29 12.53 50.08
C GLY A 26 14.17 11.53 49.76
N PHE A 27 14.50 10.59 48.91
CA PHE A 27 13.78 9.34 48.78
C PHE A 27 14.72 8.17 48.99
N ARG A 28 14.25 7.24 49.83
CA ARG A 28 14.97 6.08 50.30
C ARG A 28 15.33 5.13 49.17
N HIS A 29 16.55 4.67 49.20
CA HIS A 29 17.10 3.59 48.40
C HIS A 29 16.28 2.31 48.61
N MET A 30 15.50 1.89 47.64
CA MET A 30 15.10 0.50 47.46
C MET A 30 15.91 -0.06 46.29
N GLN A 31 16.74 -1.06 46.66
CA GLN A 31 17.50 -1.85 45.69
C GLN A 31 16.50 -2.66 44.85
N GLU A 32 16.31 -2.28 43.60
CA GLU A 32 15.68 -3.13 42.59
C GLU A 32 16.72 -4.05 41.98
N GLN A 33 16.50 -5.35 42.14
CA GLN A 33 17.19 -6.40 41.41
C GLN A 33 16.83 -6.28 39.92
N PRO A 34 17.76 -6.52 38.97
CA PRO A 34 17.45 -6.51 37.56
C PRO A 34 16.58 -7.73 37.24
N ALA A 35 15.29 -7.53 37.07
CA ALA A 35 14.41 -8.51 36.46
C ALA A 35 14.86 -8.76 35.02
N GLY A 36 15.13 -10.03 34.70
CA GLY A 36 15.52 -10.47 33.37
C GLY A 36 14.51 -9.98 32.34
N ARG A 37 15.01 -9.27 31.36
CA ARG A 37 14.27 -8.88 30.16
C ARG A 37 14.00 -10.13 29.35
N GLU A 38 12.91 -10.84 29.63
CA GLU A 38 12.35 -11.77 28.66
C GLU A 38 11.91 -10.95 27.44
N GLN A 39 12.68 -11.06 26.38
CA GLN A 39 12.26 -10.63 25.06
C GLN A 39 11.10 -11.55 24.67
N SER A 40 9.87 -11.12 24.96
CA SER A 40 8.68 -11.70 24.39
C SER A 40 8.76 -11.50 22.88
N SER A 41 9.20 -12.55 22.18
CA SER A 41 9.12 -12.64 20.74
C SER A 41 7.63 -12.80 20.37
N TYR A 42 6.94 -11.69 20.21
CA TYR A 42 5.60 -11.69 19.62
C TYR A 42 5.69 -12.22 18.20
N GLN A 43 5.37 -13.48 18.01
CA GLN A 43 5.09 -14.04 16.70
C GLN A 43 3.62 -13.77 16.40
N PRO A 44 3.29 -12.91 15.42
CA PRO A 44 1.90 -12.70 15.04
C PRO A 44 1.34 -14.04 14.54
N SER A 45 0.24 -14.48 15.13
CA SER A 45 -0.46 -15.67 14.64
C SER A 45 -0.83 -15.46 13.16
N PRO A 46 -0.79 -16.51 12.31
CA PRO A 46 -0.94 -16.39 10.85
C PRO A 46 -2.30 -15.83 10.39
N ASN A 47 -3.23 -15.61 11.32
CA ASN A 47 -4.60 -15.15 11.04
C ASN A 47 -4.89 -13.70 11.42
N VAL A 48 -3.91 -12.92 11.87
CA VAL A 48 -4.14 -11.49 12.16
C VAL A 48 -4.11 -10.71 10.86
N VAL A 49 -5.28 -10.29 10.41
CA VAL A 49 -5.50 -9.56 9.15
C VAL A 49 -5.18 -8.08 9.31
N SER A 50 -5.26 -7.52 10.52
CA SER A 50 -5.04 -6.09 10.80
C SER A 50 -3.72 -5.89 11.55
N TYR A 51 -2.96 -4.87 11.13
CA TYR A 51 -1.79 -4.37 11.85
C TYR A 51 -2.25 -3.40 12.93
N LEU A 52 -2.02 -3.78 14.17
CA LEU A 52 -2.10 -2.86 15.31
C LEU A 52 -0.68 -2.45 15.66
N GLY A 53 -0.40 -1.14 15.67
CA GLY A 53 0.90 -0.60 16.06
C GLY A 53 1.29 -1.03 17.48
N ARG A 54 2.49 -0.65 17.93
CA ARG A 54 2.99 -1.04 19.25
C ARG A 54 1.98 -0.72 20.35
N LEU A 55 1.79 -1.69 21.26
CA LEU A 55 0.93 -1.63 22.43
C LEU A 55 1.32 -0.56 23.47
N GLU A 56 2.38 0.22 23.21
CA GLU A 56 2.88 1.27 24.11
C GLU A 56 1.84 2.35 24.45
N TYR A 57 0.80 2.50 23.59
CA TYR A 57 -0.32 3.42 23.82
C TYR A 57 -1.57 2.74 24.41
N LEU A 58 -1.62 1.40 24.40
CA LEU A 58 -2.63 0.64 25.11
C LEU A 58 -2.05 0.36 26.50
N ARG A 59 -2.64 0.99 27.54
CA ARG A 59 -2.23 0.75 28.93
C ARG A 59 -2.25 -0.75 29.19
N ASN A 60 -1.19 -1.25 29.84
CA ASN A 60 -1.03 -2.68 30.21
C ASN A 60 -2.11 -3.19 31.16
N ASP A 61 -3.02 -2.32 31.61
CA ASP A 61 -4.10 -2.58 32.54
C ASP A 61 -5.44 -2.95 31.88
N VAL A 62 -5.54 -2.88 30.53
CA VAL A 62 -6.68 -3.43 29.82
C VAL A 62 -6.32 -4.87 29.40
N PRO A 63 -6.89 -5.90 30.07
CA PRO A 63 -6.67 -7.28 29.64
C PRO A 63 -7.24 -7.42 28.23
N VAL A 64 -6.35 -7.45 27.24
CA VAL A 64 -6.71 -7.91 25.89
C VAL A 64 -6.92 -9.40 26.06
N ASN A 65 -8.15 -9.83 26.02
CA ASN A 65 -8.48 -11.24 26.09
C ASN A 65 -8.03 -11.88 24.76
N ASP A 66 -6.81 -12.43 24.77
CA ASP A 66 -6.24 -13.13 23.59
C ASP A 66 -7.09 -14.36 23.21
N ASP A 67 -7.93 -14.85 24.14
CA ASP A 67 -8.94 -15.88 23.92
C ASP A 67 -10.30 -15.34 23.45
N ALA A 68 -10.48 -14.03 23.32
CA ALA A 68 -11.57 -13.52 22.50
C ALA A 68 -11.27 -13.98 21.08
N GLY A 69 -11.57 -15.25 20.84
CA GLY A 69 -11.40 -15.91 19.57
C GLY A 69 -11.88 -14.93 18.50
N LEU A 70 -11.01 -14.68 17.55
CA LEU A 70 -11.32 -13.85 16.37
C LEU A 70 -12.79 -14.09 16.08
N PRO A 71 -13.65 -13.05 16.11
CA PRO A 71 -15.06 -13.24 15.84
C PRO A 71 -15.07 -14.10 14.59
N ASN A 72 -15.67 -15.29 14.68
CA ASN A 72 -15.86 -16.17 13.55
C ASN A 72 -16.10 -15.22 12.38
N LYS A 73 -15.24 -15.25 11.35
CA LYS A 73 -15.44 -14.41 10.17
C LYS A 73 -16.85 -14.73 9.68
N VAL A 74 -17.83 -14.03 10.25
CA VAL A 74 -19.16 -14.06 9.67
C VAL A 74 -18.96 -13.45 8.31
N PRO A 75 -19.13 -14.23 7.23
CA PRO A 75 -18.96 -13.70 5.88
C PRO A 75 -19.77 -12.41 5.81
N ARG A 76 -19.12 -11.30 5.47
CA ARG A 76 -19.81 -10.01 5.40
C ARG A 76 -20.89 -10.11 4.34
N ARG A 77 -22.12 -10.18 4.79
CA ARG A 77 -23.25 -10.26 3.88
C ARG A 77 -23.47 -8.88 3.28
N LEU A 78 -23.38 -8.78 1.96
CA LEU A 78 -23.76 -7.56 1.24
C LEU A 78 -25.22 -7.24 1.58
N SER A 79 -25.53 -5.96 1.77
CA SER A 79 -26.92 -5.53 1.93
C SER A 79 -27.72 -5.75 0.64
N ASP A 80 -29.04 -5.87 0.75
CA ASP A 80 -29.90 -6.00 -0.44
C ASP A 80 -29.72 -4.80 -1.37
N THR A 81 -29.54 -3.59 -0.82
CA THR A 81 -29.23 -2.37 -1.59
C THR A 81 -27.91 -2.48 -2.35
N ASP A 82 -26.85 -3.01 -1.71
CA ASP A 82 -25.56 -3.20 -2.40
C ASP A 82 -25.70 -4.20 -3.54
N LEU A 83 -26.44 -5.28 -3.33
CA LEU A 83 -26.73 -6.27 -4.38
C LEU A 83 -27.48 -5.66 -5.55
N GLU A 84 -28.47 -4.80 -5.30
CA GLU A 84 -29.18 -4.06 -6.35
C GLU A 84 -28.26 -3.13 -7.13
N ILE A 85 -27.39 -2.39 -6.45
CA ILE A 85 -26.38 -1.51 -7.06
C ILE A 85 -25.44 -2.33 -7.95
N LEU A 86 -24.88 -3.42 -7.45
CA LEU A 86 -23.97 -4.29 -8.19
C LEU A 86 -24.65 -4.86 -9.45
N LYS A 87 -25.91 -5.30 -9.31
CA LYS A 87 -26.71 -5.80 -10.43
C LYS A 87 -27.02 -4.70 -11.45
N ALA A 88 -27.41 -3.50 -11.01
CA ALA A 88 -27.69 -2.36 -11.89
C ALA A 88 -26.44 -1.93 -12.69
N GLN A 89 -25.25 -2.03 -12.08
CA GLN A 89 -23.97 -1.74 -12.71
C GLN A 89 -23.41 -2.92 -13.53
N ARG A 90 -24.10 -4.07 -13.54
CA ARG A 90 -23.70 -5.27 -14.30
C ARG A 90 -22.24 -5.64 -14.07
N VAL A 91 -21.81 -5.64 -12.81
CA VAL A 91 -20.40 -5.86 -12.46
C VAL A 91 -19.90 -7.27 -12.77
N ASP A 92 -20.80 -8.24 -12.89
CA ASP A 92 -20.58 -9.63 -13.27
C ASP A 92 -20.37 -9.82 -14.79
N GLU A 93 -20.80 -8.83 -15.59
CA GLU A 93 -20.62 -8.89 -17.04
C GLU A 93 -19.17 -8.54 -17.43
N LEU A 94 -18.40 -9.57 -17.72
CA LEU A 94 -17.06 -9.46 -18.26
C LEU A 94 -17.07 -9.46 -19.80
N PRO A 95 -16.03 -8.91 -20.46
CA PRO A 95 -15.90 -9.02 -21.91
C PRO A 95 -15.89 -10.48 -22.38
N PRO A 96 -16.27 -10.74 -23.65
CA PRO A 96 -16.08 -12.04 -24.27
C PRO A 96 -14.64 -12.54 -24.09
N ARG A 97 -14.49 -13.85 -23.93
CA ARG A 97 -13.21 -14.48 -23.58
C ARG A 97 -12.05 -14.01 -24.45
N PRO A 98 -12.14 -13.93 -25.80
CA PRO A 98 -11.01 -13.49 -26.62
C PRO A 98 -10.54 -12.06 -26.30
N VAL A 99 -11.49 -11.15 -26.02
CA VAL A 99 -11.19 -9.76 -25.63
C VAL A 99 -10.56 -9.72 -24.24
N ARG A 100 -11.16 -10.44 -23.29
CA ARG A 100 -10.64 -10.55 -21.94
C ARG A 100 -9.22 -11.09 -21.93
N ASP A 101 -8.96 -12.19 -22.63
CA ASP A 101 -7.63 -12.80 -22.73
C ASP A 101 -6.61 -11.82 -23.33
N SER A 102 -6.98 -11.07 -24.38
CA SER A 102 -6.13 -10.03 -24.98
C SER A 102 -5.79 -8.89 -24.02
N LEU A 103 -6.78 -8.40 -23.24
CA LEU A 103 -6.57 -7.34 -22.25
C LEU A 103 -5.75 -7.83 -21.06
N MET A 104 -5.95 -9.08 -20.64
CA MET A 104 -5.14 -9.70 -19.59
C MET A 104 -3.69 -9.92 -20.05
N ASP A 105 -3.47 -10.33 -21.29
CA ASP A 105 -2.13 -10.43 -21.86
C ASP A 105 -1.44 -9.07 -21.91
N ALA A 106 -2.15 -8.02 -22.36
CA ALA A 106 -1.64 -6.66 -22.31
C ALA A 106 -1.28 -6.20 -20.90
N PHE A 107 -2.08 -6.57 -19.88
CA PHE A 107 -1.74 -6.33 -18.48
C PHE A 107 -0.43 -7.02 -18.09
N TRP A 108 -0.31 -8.32 -18.32
CA TRP A 108 0.87 -9.10 -17.91
C TRP A 108 2.15 -8.65 -18.60
N THR A 109 2.07 -8.24 -19.86
CA THR A 109 3.24 -7.86 -20.66
C THR A 109 3.66 -6.42 -20.48
N ARG A 110 2.72 -5.50 -20.24
CA ARG A 110 2.97 -4.05 -20.27
C ARG A 110 2.72 -3.32 -18.95
N CYS A 111 1.84 -3.84 -18.08
CA CYS A 111 1.55 -3.21 -16.77
C CYS A 111 2.28 -3.90 -15.62
N TYR A 112 2.23 -5.22 -15.59
CA TYR A 112 2.80 -6.02 -14.50
C TYR A 112 4.30 -5.75 -14.25
N PRO A 113 5.18 -5.57 -15.25
CA PRO A 113 6.59 -5.27 -14.99
C PRO A 113 6.81 -3.99 -14.16
N TRP A 114 5.89 -3.04 -14.22
CA TRP A 114 5.94 -1.75 -13.52
C TRP A 114 5.10 -1.71 -12.25
N THR A 115 4.16 -2.65 -12.11
CA THR A 115 3.26 -2.75 -10.94
C THR A 115 2.98 -4.23 -10.65
N PRO A 116 3.97 -4.97 -10.13
CA PRO A 116 3.90 -6.43 -9.95
C PRO A 116 3.13 -6.84 -8.69
N VAL A 117 1.87 -6.40 -8.58
CA VAL A 117 1.04 -6.53 -7.37
C VAL A 117 0.02 -7.66 -7.42
N VAL A 118 0.05 -8.47 -8.47
CA VAL A 118 -0.90 -9.57 -8.68
C VAL A 118 -0.19 -10.91 -8.74
N GLU A 119 -0.73 -11.90 -8.06
CA GLU A 119 -0.30 -13.29 -8.20
C GLU A 119 -1.05 -13.99 -9.33
N ARG A 120 -0.33 -14.77 -10.17
CA ARG A 120 -0.98 -15.53 -11.25
C ARG A 120 -2.01 -16.53 -10.76
N SER A 121 -1.82 -17.06 -9.55
CA SER A 121 -2.76 -17.96 -8.89
C SER A 121 -4.13 -17.32 -8.61
N TRP A 122 -4.19 -16.02 -8.42
CA TRP A 122 -5.44 -15.30 -8.13
C TRP A 122 -6.39 -15.19 -9.32
N VAL A 123 -5.87 -15.33 -10.52
CA VAL A 123 -6.64 -15.21 -11.79
C VAL A 123 -6.83 -16.55 -12.49
N ASN A 124 -6.45 -17.64 -11.83
CA ASN A 124 -6.63 -18.97 -12.39
C ASN A 124 -8.09 -19.43 -12.22
N GLU A 125 -8.86 -19.37 -13.31
CA GLU A 125 -10.27 -19.80 -13.34
C GLU A 125 -10.48 -21.28 -12.97
N ARG A 126 -9.44 -22.10 -13.05
CA ARG A 126 -9.46 -23.52 -12.66
C ARG A 126 -9.04 -23.74 -11.21
N GLY A 127 -8.73 -22.65 -10.49
CA GLY A 127 -8.34 -22.73 -9.08
C GLY A 127 -9.53 -23.00 -8.16
N PRO A 128 -9.28 -23.37 -6.90
CA PRO A 128 -10.33 -23.70 -5.94
C PRO A 128 -11.12 -22.46 -5.44
N LYS A 129 -10.61 -21.27 -5.66
CA LYS A 129 -11.25 -20.01 -5.26
C LYS A 129 -11.83 -19.30 -6.48
N GLN A 130 -13.01 -18.72 -6.29
CA GLN A 130 -13.56 -17.82 -7.30
C GLN A 130 -12.65 -16.61 -7.48
N VAL A 131 -12.41 -16.22 -8.73
CA VAL A 131 -11.57 -15.06 -9.05
C VAL A 131 -12.28 -13.78 -8.63
N SER A 132 -11.60 -12.90 -7.92
CA SER A 132 -12.13 -11.60 -7.48
C SER A 132 -12.59 -10.75 -8.66
N LEU A 133 -13.86 -10.36 -8.69
CA LEU A 133 -14.38 -9.44 -9.71
C LEU A 133 -13.74 -8.06 -9.62
N LEU A 134 -13.48 -7.57 -8.40
CA LEU A 134 -12.76 -6.31 -8.18
C LEU A 134 -11.38 -6.34 -8.84
N LEU A 135 -10.61 -7.39 -8.58
CA LEU A 135 -9.28 -7.55 -9.16
C LEU A 135 -9.35 -7.70 -10.69
N GLN A 136 -10.30 -8.50 -11.21
CA GLN A 136 -10.46 -8.67 -12.65
C GLN A 136 -10.73 -7.34 -13.35
N HIS A 137 -11.68 -6.54 -12.86
CA HIS A 137 -11.96 -5.23 -13.45
C HIS A 137 -10.79 -4.25 -13.32
N ALA A 138 -10.04 -4.28 -12.22
CA ALA A 138 -8.84 -3.46 -12.06
C ALA A 138 -7.72 -3.86 -13.04
N MET A 139 -7.53 -5.14 -13.29
CA MET A 139 -6.57 -5.63 -14.30
C MET A 139 -7.02 -5.31 -15.74
N LEU A 140 -8.31 -5.49 -16.05
CA LEU A 140 -8.88 -5.12 -17.34
C LEU A 140 -8.78 -3.62 -17.62
N LEU A 141 -8.99 -2.79 -16.58
CA LEU A 141 -8.73 -1.36 -16.65
C LEU A 141 -7.26 -1.10 -17.05
N ALA A 142 -6.30 -1.64 -16.31
CA ALA A 142 -4.89 -1.41 -16.60
C ALA A 142 -4.50 -1.93 -18.01
N GLY A 143 -4.93 -3.13 -18.36
CA GLY A 143 -4.69 -3.72 -19.68
C GLY A 143 -5.28 -2.91 -20.83
N SER A 144 -6.50 -2.39 -20.67
CA SER A 144 -7.16 -1.57 -21.69
C SER A 144 -6.48 -0.21 -21.91
N ARG A 145 -5.78 0.33 -20.88
CA ARG A 145 -5.01 1.59 -21.00
C ARG A 145 -3.75 1.45 -21.87
N VAL A 146 -3.19 0.26 -21.97
CA VAL A 146 -1.94 -0.02 -22.71
C VAL A 146 -2.16 -0.85 -23.98
N SER A 147 -3.38 -1.27 -24.22
CA SER A 147 -3.81 -2.03 -25.38
C SER A 147 -4.20 -1.08 -26.53
N ALA A 148 -4.32 -1.61 -27.75
CA ALA A 148 -4.98 -0.91 -28.82
C ALA A 148 -6.43 -0.60 -28.44
N THR A 149 -6.91 0.58 -28.82
CA THR A 149 -8.27 1.02 -28.47
C THR A 149 -9.30 0.08 -29.10
N LEU A 150 -10.13 -0.52 -28.24
CA LEU A 150 -11.28 -1.30 -28.63
C LEU A 150 -12.54 -0.44 -28.38
N PRO A 151 -13.29 -0.05 -29.43
CA PRO A 151 -14.40 0.91 -29.29
C PRO A 151 -15.42 0.52 -28.21
N ASP A 152 -15.74 -0.78 -28.13
CA ASP A 152 -16.76 -1.30 -27.22
C ASP A 152 -16.24 -1.60 -25.80
N TYR A 153 -14.92 -1.51 -25.57
CA TYR A 153 -14.28 -1.88 -24.29
C TYR A 153 -13.38 -0.77 -23.78
N GLN A 154 -14.00 0.36 -23.44
CA GLN A 154 -13.31 1.53 -22.94
C GLN A 154 -12.84 1.35 -21.49
N PRO A 155 -11.67 1.88 -21.12
CA PRO A 155 -11.14 1.79 -19.73
C PRO A 155 -12.14 2.27 -18.66
N GLU A 156 -12.93 3.29 -18.99
CA GLU A 156 -13.91 3.89 -18.08
C GLU A 156 -14.93 2.88 -17.52
N GLN A 157 -15.42 1.96 -18.35
CA GLN A 157 -16.40 0.97 -17.91
C GLN A 157 -15.82 -0.01 -16.88
N PHE A 158 -14.56 -0.43 -17.07
CA PHE A 158 -13.88 -1.29 -16.09
C PHE A 158 -13.62 -0.55 -14.78
N TYR A 159 -13.21 0.72 -14.88
CA TYR A 159 -13.04 1.58 -13.73
C TYR A 159 -14.34 1.75 -12.93
N LYS A 160 -15.46 2.08 -13.57
CA LYS A 160 -16.76 2.25 -12.92
C LYS A 160 -17.19 0.98 -12.16
N LYS A 161 -17.04 -0.18 -12.79
CA LYS A 161 -17.37 -1.47 -12.18
C LYS A 161 -16.45 -1.78 -10.98
N ALA A 162 -15.14 -1.61 -11.13
CA ALA A 162 -14.19 -1.81 -10.04
C ALA A 162 -14.45 -0.86 -8.87
N ARG A 163 -14.73 0.42 -9.15
CA ARG A 163 -15.06 1.43 -8.12
C ARG A 163 -16.30 1.04 -7.31
N VAL A 164 -17.34 0.57 -7.97
CA VAL A 164 -18.57 0.12 -7.27
C VAL A 164 -18.29 -1.10 -6.40
N LEU A 165 -17.58 -2.10 -6.93
CA LEU A 165 -17.18 -3.29 -6.16
C LEU A 165 -16.32 -2.94 -4.94
N PHE A 166 -15.45 -1.93 -5.06
CA PHE A 166 -14.67 -1.43 -3.93
C PHE A 166 -15.55 -0.80 -2.86
N TRP A 167 -16.43 0.14 -3.22
CA TRP A 167 -17.24 0.88 -2.25
C TRP A 167 -18.35 0.04 -1.59
N THR A 168 -18.84 -1.00 -2.27
CA THR A 168 -19.78 -1.96 -1.68
C THR A 168 -19.07 -3.02 -0.82
N ASN A 169 -17.74 -3.00 -0.75
CA ASN A 169 -16.94 -4.02 -0.07
C ASN A 169 -17.26 -5.45 -0.54
N ALA A 170 -17.41 -5.64 -1.85
CA ALA A 170 -17.72 -6.93 -2.44
C ALA A 170 -16.55 -7.93 -2.41
N GLU A 171 -15.35 -7.47 -2.11
CA GLU A 171 -14.16 -8.29 -1.86
C GLU A 171 -13.81 -8.28 -0.37
N GLU A 172 -13.41 -9.43 0.17
CA GLU A 172 -13.08 -9.58 1.59
C GLU A 172 -11.58 -9.70 1.87
N ASP A 173 -10.79 -10.11 0.87
CA ASP A 173 -9.34 -10.27 1.05
C ASP A 173 -8.63 -8.90 0.99
N PRO A 174 -8.07 -8.41 2.11
CA PRO A 174 -7.51 -7.07 2.18
C PRO A 174 -6.26 -6.91 1.31
N ILE A 175 -5.53 -7.98 0.99
CA ILE A 175 -4.39 -7.93 0.08
C ILE A 175 -4.87 -7.78 -1.35
N ILE A 176 -5.91 -8.51 -1.75
CA ILE A 176 -6.55 -8.36 -3.06
C ILE A 176 -7.16 -6.96 -3.20
N ILE A 177 -7.86 -6.47 -2.16
CA ILE A 177 -8.42 -5.10 -2.14
C ILE A 177 -7.30 -4.07 -2.35
N THR A 178 -6.19 -4.18 -1.61
CA THR A 178 -5.07 -3.24 -1.71
C THR A 178 -4.42 -3.28 -3.10
N ALA A 179 -4.17 -4.48 -3.64
CA ALA A 179 -3.61 -4.66 -4.97
C ALA A 179 -4.53 -4.09 -6.07
N ALA A 180 -5.83 -4.39 -6.00
CA ALA A 180 -6.81 -3.86 -6.94
C ALA A 180 -6.90 -2.33 -6.85
N THR A 181 -6.94 -1.76 -5.63
CA THR A 181 -6.97 -0.31 -5.40
C THR A 181 -5.73 0.37 -5.98
N LEU A 182 -4.57 -0.25 -5.84
CA LEU A 182 -3.34 0.26 -6.45
C LEU A 182 -3.42 0.23 -7.99
N LEU A 183 -4.11 -0.74 -8.58
CA LEU A 183 -4.34 -0.76 -10.05
C LEU A 183 -5.34 0.29 -10.50
N LEU A 184 -6.26 0.79 -9.66
CA LEU A 184 -7.19 1.86 -10.04
C LEU A 184 -6.49 3.18 -10.38
N HIS A 185 -5.23 3.38 -9.99
CA HIS A 185 -4.45 4.55 -10.38
C HIS A 185 -4.19 4.65 -11.91
N TRP A 186 -4.38 3.56 -12.66
CA TRP A 186 -4.30 3.59 -14.13
C TRP A 186 -5.43 4.42 -14.78
N TRP A 187 -6.50 4.71 -14.02
CA TRP A 187 -7.53 5.65 -14.41
C TRP A 187 -7.22 7.04 -13.86
N ASN A 188 -7.06 8.01 -14.74
CA ASN A 188 -6.82 9.40 -14.38
C ASN A 188 -7.39 10.31 -15.49
N PRO A 189 -8.72 10.47 -15.53
CA PRO A 189 -9.40 11.22 -16.61
C PRO A 189 -9.21 12.73 -16.49
N ASP A 190 -9.01 13.22 -15.26
CA ASP A 190 -8.90 14.64 -14.96
C ASP A 190 -7.44 15.07 -14.83
N GLY A 191 -7.15 16.31 -15.29
CA GLY A 191 -5.85 16.93 -15.08
C GLY A 191 -5.60 17.25 -13.59
N PRO A 192 -4.34 17.53 -13.20
CA PRO A 192 -3.97 17.81 -11.81
C PRO A 192 -4.60 19.08 -11.26
N GLU A 193 -5.06 19.97 -12.10
CA GLU A 193 -5.75 21.23 -11.76
C GLU A 193 -7.18 21.03 -11.27
N ARG A 194 -7.79 19.86 -11.52
CA ARG A 194 -9.14 19.55 -11.08
C ARG A 194 -9.16 18.80 -9.75
N VAL A 195 -10.06 19.20 -8.87
CA VAL A 195 -10.40 18.43 -7.68
C VAL A 195 -11.38 17.34 -8.06
N SER A 196 -10.96 16.09 -7.99
CA SER A 196 -11.76 14.93 -8.41
C SER A 196 -11.46 13.72 -7.53
N LEU A 197 -12.46 12.89 -7.29
CA LEU A 197 -12.35 11.60 -6.60
C LEU A 197 -11.86 10.47 -7.53
N ASP A 198 -11.72 10.77 -8.82
CA ASP A 198 -11.35 9.79 -9.85
C ASP A 198 -9.89 9.96 -10.29
N THR A 199 -9.05 10.60 -9.45
CA THR A 199 -7.63 10.81 -9.76
C THR A 199 -6.74 9.70 -9.21
N SER A 200 -5.60 9.50 -9.87
CA SER A 200 -4.56 8.60 -9.38
C SER A 200 -4.06 8.96 -7.97
N GLY A 201 -3.99 10.26 -7.66
CA GLY A 201 -3.60 10.75 -6.32
C GLY A 201 -4.63 10.44 -5.24
N PHE A 202 -5.92 10.44 -5.56
CA PHE A 202 -6.97 10.03 -4.63
C PHE A 202 -6.86 8.54 -4.30
N TRP A 203 -6.78 7.69 -5.32
CA TRP A 203 -6.63 6.24 -5.13
C TRP A 203 -5.32 5.85 -4.44
N LEU A 204 -4.23 6.59 -4.67
CA LEU A 204 -3.00 6.42 -3.93
C LEU A 204 -3.21 6.59 -2.42
N ARG A 205 -3.92 7.64 -1.99
CA ARG A 205 -4.15 7.90 -0.55
C ARG A 205 -5.06 6.87 0.09
N ILE A 206 -6.08 6.40 -0.62
CA ILE A 206 -6.92 5.28 -0.17
C ILE A 206 -6.07 4.01 -0.01
N CYS A 207 -5.26 3.68 -1.02
CA CYS A 207 -4.38 2.52 -0.98
C CYS A 207 -3.35 2.62 0.15
N THR A 208 -2.81 3.81 0.44
CA THR A 208 -1.90 4.06 1.58
C THR A 208 -2.58 3.74 2.91
N GLY A 209 -3.82 4.20 3.11
CA GLY A 209 -4.60 3.88 4.31
C GLY A 209 -4.80 2.38 4.50
N LEU A 210 -5.16 1.67 3.43
CA LEU A 210 -5.29 0.20 3.45
C LEU A 210 -3.95 -0.49 3.73
N ALA A 211 -2.88 -0.04 3.09
CA ALA A 211 -1.54 -0.59 3.27
C ALA A 211 -1.06 -0.52 4.72
N TYR A 212 -1.31 0.60 5.40
CA TYR A 212 -0.99 0.73 6.83
C TYR A 212 -1.85 -0.17 7.71
N GLN A 213 -3.15 -0.31 7.42
CA GLN A 213 -4.03 -1.21 8.18
C GLN A 213 -3.62 -2.68 8.03
N VAL A 214 -3.12 -3.08 6.87
CA VAL A 214 -2.66 -4.46 6.59
C VAL A 214 -1.22 -4.68 7.06
N GLY A 215 -0.51 -3.62 7.45
CA GLY A 215 0.87 -3.67 7.89
C GLY A 215 1.89 -3.86 6.77
N LEU A 216 1.59 -3.40 5.53
CA LEU A 216 2.52 -3.54 4.40
C LEU A 216 3.79 -2.69 4.54
N HIS A 217 3.79 -1.68 5.41
CA HIS A 217 4.95 -0.87 5.76
C HIS A 217 5.94 -1.58 6.68
N ARG A 218 5.60 -2.79 7.13
CA ARG A 218 6.45 -3.63 7.98
C ARG A 218 7.02 -4.81 7.22
N GLU A 219 8.25 -5.18 7.57
CA GLU A 219 8.89 -6.35 6.98
C GLU A 219 8.06 -7.63 7.22
N PRO A 220 7.63 -8.33 6.17
CA PRO A 220 6.73 -9.48 6.28
C PRO A 220 7.48 -10.78 6.64
N THR A 221 8.21 -10.78 7.74
CA THR A 221 9.04 -11.91 8.20
C THR A 221 8.20 -13.18 8.44
N GLY A 222 8.66 -14.32 7.91
CA GLY A 222 8.04 -15.63 8.13
C GLY A 222 6.71 -15.86 7.42
N ARG A 223 6.26 -14.95 6.55
CA ARG A 223 5.01 -15.07 5.80
C ARG A 223 5.23 -15.73 4.43
N ALA A 224 4.32 -16.59 4.04
CA ALA A 224 4.35 -17.22 2.71
C ALA A 224 4.15 -16.21 1.57
N ASP A 225 3.43 -15.10 1.83
CA ASP A 225 3.15 -14.01 0.90
C ASP A 225 4.14 -12.84 0.99
N ALA A 226 5.33 -13.05 1.61
CA ALA A 226 6.29 -11.98 1.88
C ALA A 226 6.75 -11.23 0.62
N GLY A 227 7.08 -11.97 -0.45
CA GLY A 227 7.50 -11.36 -1.72
C GLY A 227 6.41 -10.48 -2.33
N LEU A 228 5.16 -10.95 -2.33
CA LEU A 228 4.01 -10.16 -2.81
C LEU A 228 3.82 -8.88 -1.99
N ARG A 229 3.90 -8.96 -0.66
CA ARG A 229 3.76 -7.80 0.23
C ARG A 229 4.82 -6.75 -0.02
N ARG A 230 6.08 -7.13 -0.20
CA ARG A 230 7.16 -6.21 -0.58
C ARG A 230 6.90 -5.59 -1.95
N ARG A 231 6.46 -6.35 -2.94
CA ARG A 231 6.12 -5.84 -4.27
C ARG A 231 4.98 -4.82 -4.23
N ILE A 232 3.92 -5.09 -3.45
CA ILE A 232 2.81 -4.13 -3.26
C ILE A 232 3.32 -2.85 -2.58
N TRP A 233 4.08 -2.96 -1.49
CA TRP A 233 4.64 -1.82 -0.79
C TRP A 233 5.51 -0.94 -1.69
N TRP A 234 6.48 -1.53 -2.37
CA TRP A 234 7.38 -0.78 -3.24
C TRP A 234 6.67 -0.22 -4.48
N SER A 235 5.64 -0.89 -5.00
CA SER A 235 4.79 -0.31 -6.05
C SER A 235 4.04 0.94 -5.56
N LEU A 236 3.57 0.92 -4.31
CA LEU A 236 2.93 2.07 -3.69
C LEU A 236 3.92 3.23 -3.50
N VAL A 237 5.14 2.95 -3.03
CA VAL A 237 6.23 3.95 -2.90
C VAL A 237 6.55 4.59 -4.24
N VAL A 238 6.73 3.81 -5.29
CA VAL A 238 6.96 4.31 -6.67
C VAL A 238 5.85 5.26 -7.10
N ARG A 239 4.60 4.87 -6.90
CA ARG A 239 3.44 5.71 -7.30
C ARG A 239 3.40 7.01 -6.50
N ASP A 240 3.71 6.98 -5.21
CA ASP A 240 3.80 8.16 -4.37
C ASP A 240 4.89 9.13 -4.85
N CYS A 241 6.08 8.63 -5.16
CA CYS A 241 7.16 9.43 -5.73
C CYS A 241 6.77 10.09 -7.05
N LEU A 242 6.19 9.32 -7.99
CA LEU A 242 5.84 9.82 -9.32
C LEU A 242 4.67 10.82 -9.29
N ILE A 243 3.67 10.61 -8.43
CA ILE A 243 2.54 11.55 -8.28
C ILE A 243 3.01 12.83 -7.61
N ASN A 244 3.86 12.75 -6.59
CA ASN A 244 4.50 13.92 -5.99
C ASN A 244 5.29 14.71 -7.03
N ALA A 245 6.13 14.02 -7.80
CA ALA A 245 6.94 14.63 -8.86
C ALA A 245 6.10 15.30 -9.94
N GLY A 246 5.06 14.61 -10.43
CA GLY A 246 4.24 15.10 -11.53
C GLY A 246 3.23 16.20 -11.14
N HIS A 247 2.79 16.23 -9.89
CA HIS A 247 1.73 17.13 -9.43
C HIS A 247 2.20 18.17 -8.42
N GLY A 248 3.46 18.12 -7.96
CA GLY A 248 3.96 19.01 -6.89
C GLY A 248 3.22 18.87 -5.55
N ARG A 249 2.53 17.75 -5.31
CA ARG A 249 1.74 17.54 -4.09
C ARG A 249 2.56 16.79 -3.03
N PRO A 250 2.31 17.04 -1.73
CA PRO A 250 3.01 16.33 -0.66
C PRO A 250 2.87 14.82 -0.79
N ARG A 251 3.93 14.10 -0.42
CA ARG A 251 3.93 12.64 -0.39
C ARG A 251 2.87 12.10 0.56
N ALA A 252 2.31 10.95 0.25
CA ALA A 252 1.35 10.23 1.08
C ALA A 252 2.06 9.29 2.07
N LEU A 253 3.28 8.86 1.76
CA LEU A 253 4.06 7.89 2.53
C LEU A 253 5.22 8.58 3.27
N ASP A 254 5.37 8.25 4.56
CA ASP A 254 6.59 8.52 5.31
C ASP A 254 7.42 7.23 5.40
N LEU A 255 8.50 7.18 4.62
CA LEU A 255 9.38 6.00 4.59
C LEU A 255 10.16 5.79 5.90
N LYS A 256 10.25 6.81 6.78
CA LYS A 256 10.88 6.67 8.10
C LYS A 256 10.09 5.76 9.02
N LEU A 257 8.80 5.56 8.75
CA LEU A 257 7.91 4.68 9.50
C LEU A 257 7.90 3.25 8.97
N ALA A 258 8.66 2.96 7.90
CA ALA A 258 8.69 1.65 7.26
C ALA A 258 10.04 0.96 7.48
N ASP A 259 10.00 -0.38 7.59
CA ASP A 259 11.17 -1.23 7.74
C ASP A 259 11.26 -2.33 6.66
N VAL A 260 10.51 -2.16 5.55
CA VAL A 260 10.43 -3.14 4.46
C VAL A 260 11.75 -3.22 3.70
N SER A 261 12.29 -4.43 3.61
CA SER A 261 13.53 -4.71 2.87
C SER A 261 13.41 -4.34 1.39
N PRO A 262 14.52 -3.94 0.74
CA PRO A 262 14.55 -3.71 -0.69
C PRO A 262 14.12 -4.94 -1.49
N ILE A 263 13.58 -4.70 -2.68
CA ILE A 263 13.19 -5.77 -3.61
C ILE A 263 14.39 -6.63 -3.99
N SER A 264 14.16 -7.93 -4.01
CA SER A 264 15.15 -8.94 -4.35
C SER A 264 14.58 -10.01 -5.31
N ILE A 265 15.45 -10.88 -5.81
CA ILE A 265 15.07 -11.95 -6.74
C ILE A 265 14.08 -12.94 -6.11
N VAL A 266 14.16 -13.18 -4.81
CA VAL A 266 13.25 -14.09 -4.11
C VAL A 266 11.81 -13.58 -4.08
N ASP A 267 11.61 -12.27 -4.18
CA ASP A 267 10.29 -11.67 -4.23
C ASP A 267 9.57 -11.91 -5.56
N PHE A 268 10.29 -12.44 -6.55
CA PHE A 268 9.81 -12.81 -7.89
C PHE A 268 9.99 -14.31 -8.19
N GLU A 269 9.94 -15.14 -7.17
CA GLU A 269 10.08 -16.61 -7.31
C GLU A 269 11.37 -17.02 -8.05
N GLY A 270 12.44 -16.23 -7.92
CA GLY A 270 13.72 -16.47 -8.60
C GLY A 270 13.83 -15.90 -10.02
N ALA A 271 12.81 -15.19 -10.52
CA ALA A 271 12.85 -14.57 -11.85
C ALA A 271 13.74 -13.31 -11.84
N VAL A 272 14.96 -13.42 -12.37
CA VAL A 272 16.01 -12.38 -12.29
C VAL A 272 15.63 -11.11 -13.06
N ALA A 273 15.16 -11.24 -14.31
CA ALA A 273 14.90 -10.10 -15.18
C ALA A 273 13.77 -9.18 -14.64
N PRO A 274 12.59 -9.70 -14.22
CA PRO A 274 11.56 -8.86 -13.60
C PRO A 274 12.01 -8.22 -12.30
N ALA A 275 12.76 -8.95 -11.44
CA ALA A 275 13.25 -8.43 -10.18
C ALA A 275 14.20 -7.25 -10.39
N ASN A 276 15.18 -7.38 -11.29
CA ASN A 276 16.14 -6.31 -11.59
C ASN A 276 15.46 -5.10 -12.22
N LEU A 277 14.53 -5.31 -13.15
CA LEU A 277 13.78 -4.22 -13.78
C LEU A 277 12.98 -3.43 -12.73
N PHE A 278 12.22 -4.12 -11.89
CA PHE A 278 11.41 -3.47 -10.88
C PHE A 278 12.24 -2.81 -9.79
N SER A 279 13.33 -3.44 -9.33
CA SER A 279 14.27 -2.85 -8.36
C SER A 279 14.90 -1.57 -8.90
N SER A 280 15.34 -1.55 -10.16
CA SER A 280 15.86 -0.34 -10.81
C SER A 280 14.81 0.77 -10.91
N TYR A 281 13.57 0.41 -11.25
CA TYR A 281 12.46 1.35 -11.31
C TYR A 281 12.14 1.98 -9.95
N VAL A 282 12.15 1.16 -8.88
CA VAL A 282 12.02 1.65 -7.50
C VAL A 282 13.13 2.65 -7.17
N GLY A 283 14.40 2.28 -7.43
CA GLY A 283 15.57 3.14 -7.14
C GLY A 283 15.48 4.51 -7.85
N ILE A 284 15.19 4.52 -9.15
CA ILE A 284 15.05 5.75 -9.93
C ILE A 284 13.90 6.61 -9.40
N SER A 285 12.75 5.99 -9.08
CA SER A 285 11.59 6.72 -8.56
C SER A 285 11.84 7.33 -7.19
N CYS A 286 12.57 6.65 -6.31
CA CYS A 286 12.95 7.18 -5.00
C CYS A 286 13.89 8.39 -5.13
N ILE A 287 14.91 8.31 -5.96
CA ILE A 287 15.83 9.43 -6.24
C ILE A 287 15.05 10.65 -6.75
N LEU A 288 14.12 10.44 -7.69
CA LEU A 288 13.26 11.51 -8.21
C LEU A 288 12.42 12.15 -7.09
N GLY A 289 11.79 11.32 -6.24
CA GLY A 289 10.97 11.81 -5.12
C GLY A 289 11.77 12.59 -4.09
N GLU A 290 12.98 12.18 -3.75
CA GLU A 290 13.88 12.89 -2.83
C GLU A 290 14.35 14.22 -3.39
N SER A 291 14.74 14.26 -4.67
CA SER A 291 15.20 15.48 -5.34
C SER A 291 14.13 16.57 -5.30
N ILE A 292 12.88 16.22 -5.51
CA ILE A 292 11.76 17.18 -5.50
C ILE A 292 11.44 17.65 -4.08
N CYS A 293 11.46 16.76 -3.09
CA CYS A 293 11.29 17.16 -1.69
C CYS A 293 12.35 18.18 -1.25
N CYS A 294 13.62 17.98 -1.64
CA CYS A 294 14.69 18.94 -1.34
C CYS A 294 14.45 20.32 -1.98
N HIS A 295 13.95 20.38 -3.21
CA HIS A 295 13.62 21.64 -3.87
C HIS A 295 12.46 22.37 -3.18
N GLN A 296 11.39 21.65 -2.85
CA GLN A 296 10.23 22.23 -2.16
C GLN A 296 10.56 22.80 -0.77
N THR A 297 11.50 22.18 -0.05
CA THR A 297 11.95 22.69 1.27
C THR A 297 12.96 23.84 1.16
N ALA A 298 13.63 24.00 0.04
CA ALA A 298 14.59 25.10 -0.17
C ALA A 298 13.89 26.40 -0.62
N GLU A 299 12.65 26.36 -1.08
CA GLU A 299 11.84 27.51 -1.51
C GLU A 299 10.92 28.06 -0.38
N CYS A 300 10.78 27.34 0.74
CA CYS A 300 10.10 27.80 1.95
C CYS A 300 11.08 28.45 2.93
#